data_99e22a8362a797f32e9f0bbe043f53d0
#
_entry.id   99e22a8362a797f32e9f0bbe043f53d0
#
_cell.length_a   1.000
_cell.length_b   1.000
_cell.length_c   1.000
_cell.angle_alpha   90.00
_cell.angle_beta   90.00
_cell.angle_gamma   90.00
#
_symmetry.space_group_name_H-M   'P 1'
#
loop_
_entity.id
_entity.type
_entity.pdbx_description
1 polymer ?
#
loop_
_entity_poly.entity_id
_entity_poly.type
_entity_poly.pdbx_seq_one_letter_code
_entity_poly.pdbx_strand_id
1 'polypeptide(L)' 'MTRKRYAVDTVRDEAVRLRDQLDHIAAEGGRVVTVIWQPARQVALEPGLPPYEVASGYVVVSEHELPKESGH' A
#
# COMPACT_ATOMS: atom_id res chain seq x y z
N MET A 1 -14.39 -2.23 -22.07
CA MET A 1 -14.15 -1.41 -20.87
C MET A 1 -13.15 -2.11 -19.96
N THR A 2 -12.10 -1.43 -19.58
CA THR A 2 -11.06 -2.03 -18.74
C THR A 2 -11.46 -1.87 -17.29
N ARG A 3 -11.45 -2.97 -16.56
CA ARG A 3 -11.65 -2.92 -15.12
C ARG A 3 -10.33 -2.65 -14.42
N LYS A 4 -10.40 -1.89 -13.36
CA LYS A 4 -9.24 -1.60 -12.53
C LYS A 4 -9.53 -2.03 -11.09
N ARG A 5 -8.49 -2.47 -10.42
CA ARG A 5 -8.53 -2.69 -8.99
C ARG A 5 -7.47 -1.83 -8.33
N TYR A 6 -7.68 -1.51 -7.08
CA TYR A 6 -6.74 -0.74 -6.30
C TYR A 6 -6.15 -1.61 -5.22
N ALA A 7 -4.87 -1.41 -4.97
CA ALA A 7 -4.16 -2.06 -3.88
C ALA A 7 -3.65 -0.99 -2.94
N VAL A 8 -3.71 -1.27 -1.65
CA VAL A 8 -3.20 -0.39 -0.61
C VAL A 8 -2.18 -1.19 0.18
N ASP A 9 -0.93 -0.76 0.14
CA ASP A 9 0.17 -1.43 0.80
C ASP A 9 0.83 -0.51 1.80
N THR A 10 1.27 -1.07 2.92
CA THR A 10 2.06 -0.33 3.90
C THR A 10 3.52 -0.72 3.75
N VAL A 11 4.39 0.27 3.79
CA VAL A 11 5.82 0.10 3.59
C VAL A 11 6.55 0.77 4.74
N ARG A 12 7.62 0.15 5.23
CA ARG A 12 8.45 0.73 6.28
C ARG A 12 9.04 2.06 5.83
N ASP A 13 9.30 2.93 6.83
CA ASP A 13 9.89 4.25 6.62
C ASP A 13 11.39 4.12 6.29
N GLU A 14 11.66 3.53 5.14
CA GLU A 14 13.01 3.35 4.59
C GLU A 14 12.92 3.57 3.09
N ALA A 15 13.76 4.44 2.57
CA ALA A 15 13.74 4.78 1.14
C ALA A 15 13.92 3.55 0.24
N VAL A 16 14.78 2.61 0.66
CA VAL A 16 15.02 1.38 -0.10
C VAL A 16 13.76 0.53 -0.18
N ARG A 17 13.04 0.43 0.94
CA ARG A 17 11.79 -0.35 0.98
C ARG A 17 10.72 0.27 0.10
N LEU A 18 10.61 1.58 0.14
CA LEU A 18 9.65 2.29 -0.72
C LEU A 18 10.01 2.10 -2.19
N ARG A 19 11.27 2.26 -2.54
CA ARG A 19 11.72 2.04 -3.93
C ARG A 19 11.40 0.63 -4.40
N ASP A 20 11.70 -0.37 -3.58
CA ASP A 20 11.44 -1.76 -3.94
C ASP A 20 9.95 -2.02 -4.18
N GLN A 21 9.10 -1.43 -3.36
CA GLN A 21 7.66 -1.56 -3.53
C GLN A 21 7.18 -0.88 -4.83
N LEU A 22 7.70 0.31 -5.13
CA LEU A 22 7.35 1.01 -6.36
C LEU A 22 7.80 0.23 -7.60
N ASP A 23 9.02 -0.32 -7.55
CA ASP A 23 9.55 -1.15 -8.62
C ASP A 23 8.72 -2.42 -8.81
N HIS A 24 8.29 -3.02 -7.72
CA HIS A 24 7.45 -4.21 -7.76
C HIS A 24 6.10 -3.91 -8.44
N ILE A 25 5.48 -2.80 -8.09
CA ILE A 25 4.22 -2.38 -8.70
C ILE A 25 4.39 -2.17 -10.20
N ALA A 26 5.46 -1.49 -10.60
CA ALA A 26 5.75 -1.24 -12.01
C ALA A 26 6.01 -2.56 -12.76
N ALA A 27 6.73 -3.49 -12.15
CA ALA A 27 7.02 -4.78 -12.74
C ALA A 27 5.76 -5.62 -12.98
N GLU A 28 4.74 -5.43 -12.15
CA GLU A 28 3.46 -6.10 -12.31
C GLU A 28 2.51 -5.37 -13.27
N GLY A 29 2.96 -4.29 -13.88
CA GLY A 29 2.11 -3.52 -14.79
C GLY A 29 1.15 -2.58 -14.09
N GLY A 30 1.34 -2.36 -12.80
CA GLY A 30 0.53 -1.43 -12.04
C GLY A 30 1.01 0.02 -12.15
N ARG A 31 0.21 0.93 -11.66
CA ARG A 31 0.54 2.35 -11.62
C ARG A 31 0.34 2.89 -10.21
N VAL A 32 1.30 3.63 -9.70
CA VAL A 32 1.19 4.27 -8.39
C VAL A 32 0.26 5.47 -8.52
N VAL A 33 -0.77 5.50 -7.69
CA VAL A 33 -1.73 6.61 -7.64
C VAL A 33 -1.27 7.65 -6.66
N THR A 34 -0.87 7.22 -5.46
CA THR A 34 -0.39 8.13 -4.43
C THR A 34 0.48 7.40 -3.42
N VAL A 35 1.34 8.16 -2.77
CA VAL A 35 2.17 7.68 -1.66
C VAL A 35 1.98 8.68 -0.52
N ILE A 36 1.61 8.18 0.65
CA ILE A 36 1.38 9.00 1.82
C ILE A 36 2.33 8.55 2.92
N TRP A 37 3.10 9.48 3.46
CA TRP A 37 3.91 9.20 4.64
C TRP A 37 3.08 9.40 5.90
N GLN A 38 3.20 8.46 6.83
CA GLN A 38 2.52 8.52 8.12
C GLN A 38 3.54 8.45 9.25
N PRO A 39 3.42 9.33 10.26
CA PRO A 39 4.30 9.26 11.42
C PRO A 39 3.96 8.06 12.31
N ALA A 40 4.89 7.69 13.17
CA ALA A 40 4.64 6.71 14.21
C ALA A 40 3.50 7.19 15.11
N ARG A 41 2.69 6.27 15.56
CA ARG A 41 1.53 6.58 16.41
C ARG A 41 1.21 5.43 17.33
N GLN A 42 0.46 5.72 18.38
CA GLN A 42 -0.07 4.71 19.27
C GLN A 42 -1.56 4.51 18.97
N VAL A 43 -1.98 3.26 18.95
CA VAL A 43 -3.36 2.89 18.70
C VAL A 43 -3.89 2.14 19.88
N ALA A 44 -4.98 2.64 20.48
CA ALA A 44 -5.69 1.97 21.55
C ALA A 44 -6.93 1.30 20.97
N LEU A 45 -6.98 -0.02 21.03
CA LEU A 45 -8.11 -0.78 20.49
C LEU A 45 -9.24 -0.93 21.48
N GLU A 46 -8.91 -1.08 22.77
CA GLU A 46 -9.90 -1.30 23.82
C GLU A 46 -9.51 -0.56 25.09
N PRO A 47 -10.51 -0.05 25.84
CA PRO A 47 -10.24 0.52 27.15
C PRO A 47 -9.63 -0.55 28.08
N GLY A 48 -8.63 -0.17 28.83
CA GLY A 48 -8.00 -1.06 29.81
C GLY A 48 -6.85 -1.90 29.25
N LEU A 49 -6.66 -1.94 27.93
CA LEU A 49 -5.50 -2.57 27.32
C LEU A 49 -4.44 -1.53 26.99
N PRO A 50 -3.16 -1.86 27.10
CA PRO A 50 -2.12 -0.91 26.71
C PRO A 50 -2.21 -0.66 25.20
N PRO A 51 -1.96 0.57 24.76
CA PRO A 51 -1.90 0.86 23.33
C PRO A 51 -0.69 0.16 22.70
N TYR A 52 -0.80 -0.17 21.43
CA TYR A 52 0.34 -0.66 20.68
C TYR A 52 0.86 0.43 19.76
N GLU A 53 2.13 0.36 19.44
CA GLU A 53 2.78 1.34 18.60
C GLU A 53 2.80 0.88 17.16
N VAL A 54 2.39 1.79 16.26
CA VAL A 54 2.52 1.60 14.82
C VAL A 54 3.68 2.48 14.36
N ALA A 55 4.70 1.85 13.79
CA ALA A 55 5.87 2.57 13.32
C ALA A 55 5.53 3.49 12.14
N SER A 56 6.35 4.54 11.96
CA SER A 56 6.23 5.40 10.79
C SER A 56 6.44 4.62 9.51
N GLY A 57 5.81 5.05 8.45
CA GLY A 57 5.93 4.38 7.17
C GLY A 57 5.16 5.07 6.07
N TYR A 58 5.07 4.39 4.94
CA TYR A 58 4.36 4.88 3.78
C TYR A 58 3.14 4.02 3.50
N VAL A 59 2.09 4.67 3.03
CA VAL A 59 0.94 3.99 2.45
C VAL A 59 1.00 4.22 0.96
N VAL A 60 1.10 3.15 0.20
CA VAL A 60 1.20 3.22 -1.26
C VAL A 60 -0.12 2.71 -1.83
N VAL A 61 -0.77 3.56 -2.61
CA VAL A 61 -1.98 3.19 -3.33
C VAL A 61 -1.62 3.02 -4.80
N SER A 62 -1.95 1.87 -5.34
CA SER A 62 -1.68 1.56 -6.74
C SER A 62 -2.96 1.09 -7.44
N GLU A 63 -2.99 1.25 -8.75
CA GLU A 63 -4.06 0.72 -9.56
C GLU A 63 -3.50 -0.31 -10.54
N HIS A 64 -4.27 -1.34 -10.77
CA HIS A 64 -3.92 -2.43 -11.67
C HIS A 64 -5.07 -2.72 -12.59
N GLU A 65 -4.77 -3.03 -13.83
CA GLU A 65 -5.79 -3.49 -14.75
C GLU A 65 -6.11 -4.94 -14.45
N LEU A 66 -7.39 -5.24 -14.36
CA LEU A 66 -7.81 -6.61 -14.24
C LEU A 66 -7.67 -7.27 -15.62
N PRO A 67 -7.22 -8.51 -15.68
CA PRO A 67 -7.14 -9.20 -16.94
C PRO A 67 -8.52 -9.33 -17.56
N LYS A 68 -8.58 -9.19 -18.88
CA LYS A 68 -9.83 -9.46 -19.59
C LYS A 68 -10.19 -10.91 -19.38
N GLU A 69 -11.46 -11.15 -19.08
CA GLU A 69 -11.94 -12.50 -19.07
C GLU A 69 -11.89 -13.03 -20.50
N SER A 70 -11.02 -13.97 -20.73
CA SER A 70 -10.88 -14.57 -22.03
C SER A 70 -11.84 -15.75 -22.16
N GLY A 71 -12.27 -16.04 -23.36
CA GLY A 71 -13.14 -17.16 -23.61
C GLY A 71 -14.62 -16.89 -23.38
N HIS A 72 -14.95 -15.67 -23.36
CA HIS A 72 -16.31 -15.26 -23.12
C HIS A 72 -16.84 -14.40 -24.23
#